data_ee60262f67e263e565c13bdabb65ac9a
#
_entry.id   ee60262f67e263e565c13bdabb65ac9a
#
_cell.length_a   1.000
_cell.length_b   1.000
_cell.length_c   1.000
_cell.angle_alpha   90.00
_cell.angle_beta   90.00
_cell.angle_gamma   90.00
#
_symmetry.space_group_name_H-M   'P 1'
#
loop_
_entity.id
_entity.type
_entity.pdbx_description
1 polymer ?
#
loop_
_entity_poly.entity_id
_entity_poly.type
_entity_poly.pdbx_seq_one_letter_code
_entity_poly.pdbx_strand_id
1 'polypeptide(L)'
;WMGEKANNTAAGILNGGKRMEAIKLHLTGELAEKYDIYYRVHTQTFGWLDWAKNGEPSGTKDYAKRIEAVQVKVVPKGNPAQGATSIAFKEAKIAYKTHVQTYGWMSKVHDGETAGTSGKGKRMEALNIAMVDSSYNKEISYRTHVQTYGWQKWVNGGKNSGTEGKAKRLEAIQIELKDSLADQYDIYYRVHAQTYGWLGWAKNGEKAGTEGLAKRLEAIQIVLVEKGGAAPGSTNNFF
;
A
#
# COMPACT_ATOMS: atom_id res chain seq x y z
N TRP A 1 13.11 -3.14 -13.72
CA TRP A 1 13.07 -2.50 -15.04
C TRP A 1 13.74 -3.39 -16.09
N MET A 2 13.16 -3.42 -17.27
CA MET A 2 13.77 -4.09 -18.44
C MET A 2 14.65 -3.11 -19.20
N GLY A 3 15.57 -3.64 -20.01
CA GLY A 3 16.42 -2.80 -20.86
C GLY A 3 15.60 -1.97 -21.87
N GLU A 4 16.14 -0.80 -22.19
CA GLU A 4 15.54 0.13 -23.13
C GLU A 4 15.32 -0.48 -24.52
N LYS A 5 14.25 -0.08 -25.17
CA LYS A 5 13.87 -0.47 -26.53
C LYS A 5 13.58 0.77 -27.36
N ALA A 6 14.04 0.77 -28.59
CA ALA A 6 13.83 1.88 -29.51
C ALA A 6 13.44 1.34 -30.92
N ASN A 7 12.99 2.26 -31.77
CA ASN A 7 12.80 2.02 -33.19
C ASN A 7 11.97 0.76 -33.52
N ASN A 8 10.71 0.78 -33.12
CA ASN A 8 9.75 -0.28 -33.42
C ASN A 8 10.04 -1.64 -32.75
N THR A 9 10.89 -1.67 -31.74
CA THR A 9 11.16 -2.88 -30.97
C THR A 9 10.21 -2.96 -29.78
N ALA A 10 9.58 -4.13 -29.55
CA ALA A 10 8.64 -4.32 -28.44
C ALA A 10 9.34 -4.22 -27.08
N ALA A 11 8.78 -3.39 -26.18
CA ALA A 11 9.15 -3.34 -24.76
C ALA A 11 8.17 -4.20 -23.96
N GLY A 12 8.68 -5.16 -23.19
CA GLY A 12 7.86 -6.08 -22.41
C GLY A 12 8.23 -7.54 -22.62
N ILE A 13 7.43 -8.44 -22.08
CA ILE A 13 7.60 -9.88 -22.22
C ILE A 13 6.37 -10.45 -22.94
N LEU A 14 6.58 -10.92 -24.14
CA LEU A 14 5.56 -11.63 -24.93
C LEU A 14 5.46 -13.09 -24.45
N ASN A 15 4.25 -13.57 -24.28
CA ASN A 15 3.93 -14.98 -23.95
C ASN A 15 4.54 -15.51 -22.63
N GLY A 16 5.05 -14.62 -21.75
CA GLY A 16 5.71 -15.02 -20.49
C GLY A 16 4.82 -14.96 -19.25
N GLY A 17 3.52 -14.67 -19.39
CA GLY A 17 2.60 -14.54 -18.25
C GLY A 17 2.98 -13.43 -17.27
N LYS A 18 3.93 -12.55 -17.62
CA LYS A 18 4.34 -11.41 -16.79
C LYS A 18 3.54 -10.17 -17.19
N ARG A 19 3.06 -9.45 -16.18
CA ARG A 19 2.38 -8.17 -16.39
C ARG A 19 3.40 -7.04 -16.48
N MET A 20 3.05 -6.00 -17.23
CA MET A 20 3.73 -4.72 -17.18
C MET A 20 3.09 -3.88 -16.06
N GLU A 21 3.89 -3.32 -15.16
CA GLU A 21 3.43 -2.53 -14.03
C GLU A 21 3.79 -1.05 -14.17
N ALA A 22 4.88 -0.74 -14.88
CA ALA A 22 5.29 0.64 -15.13
C ALA A 22 6.04 0.76 -16.47
N ILE A 23 6.06 1.98 -17.00
CA ILE A 23 6.80 2.36 -18.20
C ILE A 23 7.60 3.64 -17.97
N LYS A 24 8.64 3.82 -18.80
CA LYS A 24 9.36 5.08 -18.98
C LYS A 24 9.46 5.33 -20.46
N LEU A 25 9.14 6.54 -20.92
CA LEU A 25 9.26 6.97 -22.30
C LEU A 25 10.10 8.24 -22.38
N HIS A 26 11.00 8.33 -23.31
CA HIS A 26 11.74 9.55 -23.61
C HIS A 26 12.00 9.69 -25.10
N LEU A 27 12.23 10.91 -25.52
CA LEU A 27 12.66 11.25 -26.86
C LEU A 27 14.19 11.27 -26.89
N THR A 28 14.78 11.05 -28.06
CA THR A 28 16.23 11.11 -28.26
C THR A 28 16.58 12.00 -29.45
N GLY A 29 17.86 12.44 -29.52
CA GLY A 29 18.37 13.29 -30.58
C GLY A 29 17.62 14.61 -30.71
N GLU A 30 17.49 15.14 -31.94
CA GLU A 30 16.85 16.43 -32.21
C GLU A 30 15.41 16.54 -31.71
N LEU A 31 14.68 15.42 -31.61
CA LEU A 31 13.32 15.45 -31.08
C LEU A 31 13.32 15.80 -29.57
N ALA A 32 14.29 15.33 -28.80
CA ALA A 32 14.42 15.68 -27.39
C ALA A 32 14.79 17.14 -27.16
N GLU A 33 15.43 17.79 -28.14
CA GLU A 33 15.76 19.23 -28.09
C GLU A 33 14.53 20.11 -28.34
N LYS A 34 13.65 19.66 -29.24
CA LYS A 34 12.50 20.44 -29.73
C LYS A 34 11.19 20.16 -29.00
N TYR A 35 11.05 18.98 -28.38
CA TYR A 35 9.79 18.51 -27.82
C TYR A 35 9.97 17.90 -26.44
N ASP A 36 8.89 17.90 -25.66
CA ASP A 36 8.71 17.11 -24.45
C ASP A 36 7.69 16.00 -24.72
N ILE A 37 7.90 14.81 -24.17
CA ILE A 37 6.94 13.72 -24.19
C ILE A 37 6.30 13.57 -22.81
N TYR A 38 4.97 13.64 -22.76
CA TYR A 38 4.17 13.32 -21.59
C TYR A 38 3.44 12.00 -21.80
N TYR A 39 3.31 11.23 -20.75
CA TYR A 39 2.57 9.98 -20.78
C TYR A 39 1.99 9.64 -19.41
N ARG A 40 0.90 8.91 -19.42
CA ARG A 40 0.28 8.36 -18.22
C ARG A 40 -0.28 6.99 -18.51
N VAL A 41 -0.48 6.20 -17.45
CA VAL A 41 -1.04 4.86 -17.56
C VAL A 41 -2.31 4.72 -16.75
N HIS A 42 -3.24 3.89 -17.25
CA HIS A 42 -4.33 3.35 -16.48
C HIS A 42 -3.87 2.04 -15.86
N THR A 43 -3.96 1.92 -14.55
CA THR A 43 -3.52 0.74 -13.80
C THR A 43 -4.70 0.03 -13.16
N GLN A 44 -4.59 -1.28 -13.01
CA GLN A 44 -5.54 -2.08 -12.26
C GLN A 44 -5.71 -1.50 -10.85
N THR A 45 -6.94 -1.26 -10.42
CA THR A 45 -7.33 -0.74 -9.10
C THR A 45 -7.19 0.78 -8.93
N PHE A 46 -6.11 1.41 -9.45
CA PHE A 46 -5.88 2.85 -9.24
C PHE A 46 -6.44 3.73 -10.37
N GLY A 47 -6.83 3.13 -11.50
CA GLY A 47 -7.29 3.90 -12.65
C GLY A 47 -6.16 4.70 -13.33
N TRP A 48 -6.50 5.85 -13.93
CA TRP A 48 -5.53 6.75 -14.54
C TRP A 48 -4.67 7.42 -13.46
N LEU A 49 -3.35 7.22 -13.57
CA LEU A 49 -2.38 7.99 -12.79
C LEU A 49 -2.11 9.33 -13.49
N ASP A 50 -1.37 10.21 -12.81
CA ASP A 50 -0.98 11.51 -13.34
C ASP A 50 0.05 11.39 -14.47
N TRP A 51 0.36 12.52 -15.12
CA TRP A 51 1.29 12.57 -16.23
C TRP A 51 2.76 12.54 -15.77
N ALA A 52 3.53 11.60 -16.31
CA ALA A 52 4.98 11.57 -16.26
C ALA A 52 5.57 12.30 -17.47
N LYS A 53 6.83 12.73 -17.36
CA LYS A 53 7.53 13.51 -18.39
C LYS A 53 8.92 12.92 -18.66
N ASN A 54 9.33 12.84 -19.92
CA ASN A 54 10.74 12.69 -20.37
C ASN A 54 11.56 11.65 -19.58
N GLY A 55 11.10 10.42 -19.48
CA GLY A 55 11.82 9.33 -18.80
C GLY A 55 11.46 9.13 -17.33
N GLU A 56 10.61 9.99 -16.75
CA GLU A 56 10.04 9.73 -15.43
C GLU A 56 9.20 8.44 -15.43
N PRO A 57 9.15 7.68 -14.34
CA PRO A 57 8.33 6.48 -14.30
C PRO A 57 6.83 6.81 -14.29
N SER A 58 6.03 6.02 -15.00
CA SER A 58 4.57 6.05 -14.94
C SER A 58 4.05 4.64 -14.68
N GLY A 59 3.23 4.46 -13.64
CA GLY A 59 2.69 3.17 -13.24
C GLY A 59 2.86 2.83 -11.77
N THR A 60 3.05 1.55 -11.48
CA THR A 60 3.23 1.06 -10.10
C THR A 60 4.47 0.17 -10.00
N LYS A 61 5.02 0.09 -8.78
CA LYS A 61 6.08 -0.86 -8.43
C LYS A 61 5.69 -1.58 -7.14
N ASP A 62 5.86 -2.90 -7.13
CA ASP A 62 5.61 -3.79 -5.98
C ASP A 62 4.15 -3.89 -5.51
N TYR A 63 3.20 -3.23 -6.19
CA TYR A 63 1.74 -3.39 -5.96
C TYR A 63 1.14 -4.61 -6.63
N ALA A 64 1.85 -5.23 -7.55
CA ALA A 64 1.32 -6.31 -8.38
C ALA A 64 0.09 -5.89 -9.24
N LYS A 65 0.03 -4.63 -9.68
CA LYS A 65 -1.05 -4.08 -10.52
C LYS A 65 -0.55 -3.89 -11.96
N ARG A 66 -1.28 -4.44 -12.92
CA ARG A 66 -0.91 -4.31 -14.34
C ARG A 66 -1.33 -2.97 -14.92
N ILE A 67 -0.61 -2.54 -15.95
CA ILE A 67 -1.06 -1.48 -16.85
C ILE A 67 -2.18 -2.04 -17.73
N GLU A 68 -3.25 -1.26 -17.92
CA GLU A 68 -4.40 -1.60 -18.74
C GLU A 68 -4.54 -0.69 -19.97
N ALA A 69 -4.05 0.56 -19.87
CA ALA A 69 -4.00 1.50 -21.00
C ALA A 69 -2.87 2.52 -20.81
N VAL A 70 -2.46 3.14 -21.92
CA VAL A 70 -1.44 4.18 -21.96
C VAL A 70 -1.97 5.36 -22.78
N GLN A 71 -1.71 6.57 -22.32
CA GLN A 71 -1.85 7.80 -23.13
C GLN A 71 -0.49 8.45 -23.27
N VAL A 72 -0.19 8.92 -24.50
CA VAL A 72 1.09 9.58 -24.83
C VAL A 72 0.79 10.87 -25.58
N LYS A 73 1.54 11.92 -25.28
CA LYS A 73 1.47 13.22 -25.96
C LYS A 73 2.86 13.81 -26.11
N VAL A 74 3.16 14.29 -27.30
CA VAL A 74 4.36 15.06 -27.61
C VAL A 74 3.94 16.53 -27.78
N VAL A 75 4.65 17.44 -27.13
CA VAL A 75 4.38 18.89 -27.16
C VAL A 75 5.68 19.66 -27.40
N PRO A 76 5.65 20.89 -27.94
CA PRO A 76 6.85 21.72 -28.01
C PRO A 76 7.55 21.84 -26.67
N LYS A 77 8.87 21.93 -26.67
CA LYS A 77 9.72 21.98 -25.48
C LYS A 77 9.26 23.07 -24.52
N GLY A 78 9.14 22.71 -23.25
CA GLY A 78 8.72 23.63 -22.19
C GLY A 78 7.20 23.80 -22.03
N ASN A 79 6.37 23.25 -22.91
CA ASN A 79 4.92 23.30 -22.72
C ASN A 79 4.47 22.41 -21.55
N PRO A 80 3.46 22.87 -20.75
CA PRO A 80 3.01 22.12 -19.58
C PRO A 80 2.26 20.82 -19.93
N ALA A 81 2.16 19.95 -18.95
CA ALA A 81 1.28 18.78 -18.99
C ALA A 81 -0.19 19.19 -19.09
N GLN A 82 -1.04 18.31 -19.62
CA GLN A 82 -2.50 18.52 -19.72
C GLN A 82 -3.28 18.11 -18.44
N GLY A 83 -2.64 18.13 -17.28
CA GLY A 83 -3.25 17.76 -16.01
C GLY A 83 -2.21 17.59 -14.91
N ALA A 84 -2.61 17.00 -13.79
CA ALA A 84 -1.74 16.76 -12.65
C ALA A 84 -0.54 15.87 -13.00
N THR A 85 0.58 16.10 -12.31
CA THR A 85 1.84 15.38 -12.49
C THR A 85 2.39 14.79 -11.20
N SER A 86 1.71 14.99 -10.06
CA SER A 86 2.19 14.67 -8.72
C SER A 86 2.24 13.17 -8.41
N ILE A 87 1.34 12.38 -9.01
CA ILE A 87 1.20 10.95 -8.74
C ILE A 87 1.26 10.14 -10.04
N ALA A 88 2.32 10.34 -10.82
CA ALA A 88 2.56 9.56 -12.04
C ALA A 88 3.03 8.12 -11.74
N PHE A 89 3.63 7.90 -10.57
CA PHE A 89 4.20 6.63 -10.16
C PHE A 89 3.93 6.35 -8.68
N LYS A 90 3.55 5.10 -8.38
CA LYS A 90 3.32 4.62 -7.00
C LYS A 90 4.23 3.43 -6.71
N GLU A 91 5.02 3.53 -5.65
CA GLU A 91 5.84 2.44 -5.15
C GLU A 91 5.32 1.97 -3.80
N ALA A 92 5.07 0.66 -3.66
CA ALA A 92 4.63 0.09 -2.41
C ALA A 92 5.77 0.09 -1.38
N LYS A 93 5.46 0.50 -0.16
CA LYS A 93 6.43 0.55 0.96
C LYS A 93 6.12 -0.49 2.03
N ILE A 94 4.85 -0.74 2.30
CA ILE A 94 4.39 -1.69 3.32
C ILE A 94 3.41 -2.69 2.72
N ALA A 95 3.55 -3.94 3.10
CA ALA A 95 2.67 -5.04 2.71
C ALA A 95 2.11 -5.73 3.94
N TYR A 96 0.84 -6.10 3.92
CA TYR A 96 0.21 -6.76 5.06
C TYR A 96 -0.89 -7.73 4.61
N LYS A 97 -1.17 -8.71 5.47
CA LYS A 97 -2.24 -9.70 5.27
C LYS A 97 -2.84 -10.09 6.59
N THR A 98 -4.06 -10.57 6.56
CA THR A 98 -4.81 -11.01 7.73
C THR A 98 -5.20 -12.47 7.62
N HIS A 99 -5.18 -13.18 8.75
CA HIS A 99 -5.87 -14.46 8.89
C HIS A 99 -7.31 -14.19 9.33
N VAL A 100 -8.26 -14.67 8.55
CA VAL A 100 -9.69 -14.41 8.77
C VAL A 100 -10.42 -15.73 8.95
N GLN A 101 -11.34 -15.75 9.89
CA GLN A 101 -12.23 -16.89 10.17
C GLN A 101 -12.78 -17.50 8.88
N THR A 102 -12.63 -18.79 8.68
CA THR A 102 -13.06 -19.59 7.50
C THR A 102 -12.28 -19.33 6.21
N TYR A 103 -11.62 -18.20 6.06
CA TYR A 103 -10.83 -17.87 4.85
C TYR A 103 -9.33 -18.20 5.01
N GLY A 104 -8.84 -18.32 6.26
CA GLY A 104 -7.41 -18.46 6.50
C GLY A 104 -6.62 -17.20 6.17
N TRP A 105 -5.35 -17.34 5.79
CA TRP A 105 -4.53 -16.22 5.35
C TRP A 105 -4.98 -15.72 3.98
N MET A 106 -5.38 -14.47 3.95
CA MET A 106 -5.77 -13.78 2.72
C MET A 106 -4.53 -13.28 1.95
N SER A 107 -4.73 -12.88 0.70
CA SER A 107 -3.68 -12.30 -0.12
C SER A 107 -3.11 -11.03 0.53
N LYS A 108 -1.81 -10.77 0.28
CA LYS A 108 -1.17 -9.51 0.67
C LYS A 108 -1.79 -8.33 -0.07
N VAL A 109 -1.92 -7.24 0.64
CA VAL A 109 -2.29 -5.92 0.14
C VAL A 109 -1.22 -4.90 0.56
N HIS A 110 -1.25 -3.69 0.01
CA HIS A 110 -0.21 -2.68 0.21
C HIS A 110 -0.82 -1.32 0.59
N ASP A 111 -0.06 -0.47 1.18
CA ASP A 111 -0.26 0.98 1.41
C ASP A 111 -1.71 1.48 1.30
N GLY A 112 -2.48 1.35 2.35
CA GLY A 112 -3.87 1.82 2.44
C GLY A 112 -4.92 0.90 1.83
N GLU A 113 -4.55 -0.19 1.13
CA GLU A 113 -5.51 -1.20 0.67
C GLU A 113 -6.11 -1.96 1.87
N THR A 114 -7.31 -2.48 1.71
CA THR A 114 -8.00 -3.21 2.78
C THR A 114 -7.56 -4.67 2.86
N ALA A 115 -7.02 -5.09 4.01
CA ALA A 115 -6.82 -6.50 4.36
C ALA A 115 -7.94 -6.98 5.29
N GLY A 116 -8.49 -8.14 5.03
CA GLY A 116 -9.63 -8.68 5.80
C GLY A 116 -10.93 -8.61 5.04
N THR A 117 -12.05 -8.64 5.76
CA THR A 117 -13.39 -8.60 5.18
C THR A 117 -14.23 -7.52 5.84
N SER A 118 -15.03 -6.79 5.05
CA SER A 118 -16.01 -5.85 5.55
C SER A 118 -17.42 -6.37 5.25
N GLY A 119 -18.33 -6.29 6.22
CA GLY A 119 -19.72 -6.71 6.05
C GLY A 119 -19.97 -8.23 5.90
N LYS A 120 -18.94 -9.06 6.10
CA LYS A 120 -19.06 -10.53 6.03
C LYS A 120 -19.25 -11.19 7.41
N GLY A 121 -19.19 -10.42 8.48
CA GLY A 121 -19.31 -10.93 9.83
C GLY A 121 -18.20 -11.89 10.26
N LYS A 122 -17.02 -11.82 9.61
CA LYS A 122 -15.87 -12.68 9.86
C LYS A 122 -14.80 -11.95 10.68
N ARG A 123 -14.31 -12.61 11.74
CA ARG A 123 -13.27 -12.02 12.60
C ARG A 123 -11.89 -12.16 11.99
N MET A 124 -11.07 -11.17 12.19
CA MET A 124 -9.62 -11.31 12.08
C MET A 124 -9.10 -12.11 13.29
N GLU A 125 -8.18 -13.02 13.05
CA GLU A 125 -7.57 -13.90 14.06
C GLU A 125 -6.06 -13.66 14.19
N ALA A 126 -5.38 -13.26 13.12
CA ALA A 126 -3.97 -12.88 13.11
C ALA A 126 -3.68 -11.83 12.03
N LEU A 127 -2.55 -11.17 12.18
CA LEU A 127 -2.04 -10.12 11.30
C LEU A 127 -0.57 -10.38 11.01
N ASN A 128 -0.14 -10.17 9.76
CA ASN A 128 1.24 -10.14 9.34
C ASN A 128 1.49 -8.85 8.57
N ILE A 129 2.47 -8.07 9.02
CA ILE A 129 2.91 -6.81 8.39
C ILE A 129 4.38 -6.93 8.06
N ALA A 130 4.80 -6.49 6.89
CA ALA A 130 6.20 -6.44 6.49
C ALA A 130 6.48 -5.19 5.66
N MET A 131 7.68 -4.66 5.75
CA MET A 131 8.17 -3.71 4.76
C MET A 131 8.38 -4.45 3.43
N VAL A 132 8.13 -3.77 2.31
CA VAL A 132 8.39 -4.33 0.98
C VAL A 132 9.89 -4.59 0.82
N ASP A 133 10.72 -3.63 1.19
CA ASP A 133 12.15 -3.88 1.42
C ASP A 133 12.33 -4.53 2.80
N SER A 134 12.60 -5.82 2.80
CA SER A 134 12.71 -6.63 4.01
C SER A 134 13.87 -6.23 4.94
N SER A 135 14.84 -5.45 4.47
CA SER A 135 15.94 -4.94 5.30
C SER A 135 15.42 -4.06 6.45
N TYR A 136 14.30 -3.36 6.22
CA TYR A 136 13.64 -2.51 7.21
C TYR A 136 12.66 -3.25 8.14
N ASN A 137 12.51 -4.57 8.05
CA ASN A 137 11.57 -5.30 8.92
C ASN A 137 11.90 -5.21 10.42
N LYS A 138 13.13 -4.86 10.79
CA LYS A 138 13.51 -4.64 12.20
C LYS A 138 13.02 -3.29 12.73
N GLU A 139 12.77 -2.34 11.83
CA GLU A 139 12.37 -0.97 12.14
C GLU A 139 10.85 -0.77 12.21
N ILE A 140 10.07 -1.81 12.00
CA ILE A 140 8.63 -1.85 12.26
C ILE A 140 8.33 -2.92 13.29
N SER A 141 7.52 -2.58 14.29
CA SER A 141 7.00 -3.55 15.24
C SER A 141 5.50 -3.34 15.49
N TYR A 142 4.84 -4.43 15.85
CA TYR A 142 3.41 -4.42 16.10
C TYR A 142 3.00 -5.52 17.06
N ARG A 143 1.82 -5.32 17.65
CA ARG A 143 1.17 -6.32 18.50
C ARG A 143 -0.35 -6.23 18.36
N THR A 144 -1.01 -7.31 18.72
CA THR A 144 -2.48 -7.42 18.68
C THR A 144 -3.03 -7.76 20.06
N HIS A 145 -4.21 -7.22 20.38
CA HIS A 145 -5.03 -7.67 21.50
C HIS A 145 -5.93 -8.80 21.01
N VAL A 146 -5.83 -9.94 21.69
CA VAL A 146 -6.57 -11.15 21.31
C VAL A 146 -7.58 -11.48 22.43
N GLN A 147 -8.81 -11.80 22.05
CA GLN A 147 -9.85 -12.27 22.95
C GLN A 147 -9.31 -13.30 23.96
N THR A 148 -9.49 -13.07 25.27
CA THR A 148 -9.06 -13.87 26.41
C THR A 148 -7.55 -13.96 26.65
N TYR A 149 -6.71 -13.64 25.67
CA TYR A 149 -5.25 -13.63 25.83
C TYR A 149 -4.67 -12.24 26.10
N GLY A 150 -5.44 -11.18 25.83
CA GLY A 150 -4.96 -9.80 25.98
C GLY A 150 -3.91 -9.41 24.95
N TRP A 151 -3.12 -8.40 25.28
CA TRP A 151 -2.04 -7.92 24.43
C TRP A 151 -0.94 -8.94 24.28
N GLN A 152 -0.67 -9.31 23.03
CA GLN A 152 0.45 -10.16 22.67
C GLN A 152 1.77 -9.40 22.79
N LYS A 153 2.89 -10.15 22.81
CA LYS A 153 4.22 -9.52 22.73
C LYS A 153 4.40 -8.78 21.42
N TRP A 154 5.19 -7.71 21.43
CA TRP A 154 5.63 -7.04 20.22
C TRP A 154 6.41 -7.97 19.30
N VAL A 155 6.11 -7.93 18.01
CA VAL A 155 6.83 -8.67 16.98
C VAL A 155 7.33 -7.70 15.91
N ASN A 156 8.47 -8.01 15.29
CA ASN A 156 9.00 -7.23 14.16
C ASN A 156 8.30 -7.61 12.84
N GLY A 157 8.51 -6.78 11.82
CA GLY A 157 8.02 -7.00 10.48
C GLY A 157 8.27 -8.42 9.96
N GLY A 158 7.32 -8.95 9.22
CA GLY A 158 7.33 -10.32 8.68
C GLY A 158 6.89 -11.43 9.64
N LYS A 159 6.70 -11.16 10.93
CA LYS A 159 6.24 -12.13 11.92
C LYS A 159 4.72 -12.06 12.12
N ASN A 160 4.07 -13.15 12.49
CA ASN A 160 2.64 -13.17 12.80
C ASN A 160 2.37 -12.65 14.21
N SER A 161 1.34 -11.84 14.40
CA SER A 161 0.76 -11.46 15.70
C SER A 161 -0.71 -11.87 15.73
N GLY A 162 -1.18 -12.46 16.81
CA GLY A 162 -2.51 -13.03 16.93
C GLY A 162 -2.47 -14.55 17.10
N THR A 163 -3.55 -15.22 16.72
CA THR A 163 -3.67 -16.69 16.86
C THR A 163 -4.23 -17.32 15.60
N GLU A 164 -3.78 -18.54 15.31
CA GLU A 164 -4.32 -19.39 14.23
C GLU A 164 -4.96 -20.64 14.83
N GLY A 165 -6.11 -21.06 14.32
CA GLY A 165 -6.79 -22.28 14.76
C GLY A 165 -7.34 -22.25 16.19
N LYS A 166 -7.30 -21.11 16.89
CA LYS A 166 -7.81 -20.96 18.27
C LYS A 166 -9.21 -20.35 18.35
N ALA A 167 -9.80 -20.00 17.23
CA ALA A 167 -11.11 -19.34 17.15
C ALA A 167 -11.22 -18.06 18.01
N LYS A 168 -10.12 -17.31 18.18
CA LYS A 168 -10.05 -16.07 18.95
C LYS A 168 -9.98 -14.88 18.03
N ARG A 169 -10.82 -13.86 18.32
CA ARG A 169 -10.84 -12.61 17.54
C ARG A 169 -9.72 -11.65 17.96
N LEU A 170 -9.25 -10.85 17.05
CA LEU A 170 -8.54 -9.63 17.37
C LEU A 170 -9.54 -8.56 17.83
N GLU A 171 -9.16 -7.77 18.84
CA GLU A 171 -9.96 -6.69 19.39
C GLU A 171 -9.27 -5.33 19.27
N ALA A 172 -7.93 -5.29 19.26
CA ALA A 172 -7.17 -4.07 19.02
C ALA A 172 -5.78 -4.36 18.46
N ILE A 173 -5.14 -3.31 17.93
CA ILE A 173 -3.82 -3.37 17.29
C ILE A 173 -3.02 -2.14 17.69
N GLN A 174 -1.70 -2.30 17.81
CA GLN A 174 -0.72 -1.23 17.89
C GLN A 174 0.40 -1.49 16.89
N ILE A 175 0.84 -0.46 16.17
CA ILE A 175 1.92 -0.53 15.19
C ILE A 175 2.82 0.69 15.40
N GLU A 176 4.13 0.49 15.46
CA GLU A 176 5.12 1.56 15.59
C GLU A 176 6.27 1.38 14.61
N LEU A 177 6.87 2.49 14.22
CA LEU A 177 8.13 2.54 13.50
C LEU A 177 9.25 2.87 14.47
N LYS A 178 10.46 2.49 14.10
CA LYS A 178 11.71 2.73 14.86
C LYS A 178 12.79 3.23 13.91
N ASP A 179 13.85 3.73 14.51
CA ASP A 179 15.08 4.12 13.81
C ASP A 179 14.79 4.97 12.55
N SER A 180 15.43 4.68 11.45
CA SER A 180 15.39 5.49 10.23
C SER A 180 13.97 5.58 9.62
N LEU A 181 13.14 4.56 9.77
CA LEU A 181 11.74 4.64 9.31
C LEU A 181 10.93 5.62 10.14
N ALA A 182 11.15 5.69 11.46
CA ALA A 182 10.45 6.65 12.33
C ALA A 182 10.84 8.10 12.06
N ASP A 183 12.06 8.33 11.55
CA ASP A 183 12.53 9.65 11.14
C ASP A 183 11.94 10.10 9.81
N GLN A 184 11.70 9.16 8.89
CA GLN A 184 11.22 9.43 7.53
C GLN A 184 9.71 9.41 7.41
N TYR A 185 9.00 8.60 8.21
CA TYR A 185 7.57 8.34 8.06
C TYR A 185 6.83 8.40 9.39
N ASP A 186 5.54 8.72 9.26
CA ASP A 186 4.52 8.41 10.25
C ASP A 186 3.70 7.21 9.73
N ILE A 187 3.42 6.23 10.60
CA ILE A 187 2.54 5.12 10.24
C ILE A 187 1.13 5.38 10.74
N TYR A 188 0.17 5.37 9.82
CA TYR A 188 -1.24 5.46 10.13
C TYR A 188 -1.93 4.12 9.88
N TYR A 189 -2.85 3.77 10.74
CA TYR A 189 -3.65 2.55 10.59
C TYR A 189 -5.03 2.72 11.18
N ARG A 190 -6.00 2.06 10.57
CA ARG A 190 -7.37 1.98 11.08
C ARG A 190 -7.95 0.60 10.92
N VAL A 191 -8.96 0.28 11.70
CA VAL A 191 -9.62 -1.02 11.68
C VAL A 191 -11.11 -0.89 11.42
N HIS A 192 -11.69 -1.91 10.77
CA HIS A 192 -13.12 -2.11 10.70
C HIS A 192 -13.53 -3.01 11.86
N ALA A 193 -14.41 -2.51 12.73
CA ALA A 193 -14.86 -3.22 13.92
C ALA A 193 -16.35 -3.56 13.83
N GLN A 194 -16.70 -4.72 14.36
CA GLN A 194 -18.09 -5.16 14.48
C GLN A 194 -18.96 -4.09 15.10
N THR A 195 -20.10 -3.76 14.49
CA THR A 195 -21.09 -2.75 14.93
C THR A 195 -20.66 -1.31 14.63
N TYR A 196 -19.36 -0.99 14.71
CA TYR A 196 -18.86 0.38 14.59
C TYR A 196 -18.43 0.75 13.16
N GLY A 197 -18.19 -0.25 12.28
CA GLY A 197 -17.64 0.00 10.95
C GLY A 197 -16.16 0.43 11.00
N TRP A 198 -15.75 1.26 10.05
CA TRP A 198 -14.41 1.83 10.03
C TRP A 198 -14.24 2.87 11.14
N LEU A 199 -13.28 2.63 12.02
CA LEU A 199 -12.84 3.59 13.02
C LEU A 199 -11.92 4.65 12.40
N GLY A 200 -11.57 5.68 13.16
CA GLY A 200 -10.59 6.68 12.76
C GLY A 200 -9.19 6.13 12.62
N TRP A 201 -8.28 6.95 12.08
CA TRP A 201 -6.88 6.60 11.91
C TRP A 201 -6.09 6.83 13.20
N ALA A 202 -5.49 5.77 13.73
CA ALA A 202 -4.48 5.80 14.78
C ALA A 202 -3.10 6.03 14.17
N LYS A 203 -2.16 6.55 14.99
CA LYS A 203 -0.82 6.94 14.56
C LYS A 203 0.25 6.39 15.51
N ASN A 204 1.36 5.90 14.97
CA ASN A 204 2.64 5.70 15.69
C ASN A 204 2.51 5.06 17.09
N GLY A 205 1.97 3.87 17.20
CA GLY A 205 1.85 3.14 18.46
C GLY A 205 0.56 3.42 19.24
N GLU A 206 -0.33 4.30 18.78
CA GLU A 206 -1.66 4.46 19.37
C GLU A 206 -2.47 3.17 19.22
N LYS A 207 -3.36 2.90 20.16
CA LYS A 207 -4.24 1.73 20.09
C LYS A 207 -5.33 1.98 19.05
N ALA A 208 -5.52 1.07 18.11
CA ALA A 208 -6.67 1.08 17.20
C ALA A 208 -7.55 -0.13 17.46
N GLY A 209 -8.84 0.08 17.73
CA GLY A 209 -9.75 -1.04 17.94
C GLY A 209 -10.79 -0.85 19.04
N THR A 210 -11.12 -1.95 19.70
CA THR A 210 -12.28 -2.07 20.60
C THR A 210 -11.95 -2.94 21.81
N GLU A 211 -10.75 -2.77 22.38
CA GLU A 211 -10.34 -3.48 23.60
C GLU A 211 -11.38 -3.29 24.72
N GLY A 212 -11.79 -4.37 25.36
CA GLY A 212 -12.78 -4.35 26.45
C GLY A 212 -14.24 -4.31 26.00
N LEU A 213 -14.55 -4.03 24.74
CA LEU A 213 -15.93 -3.96 24.22
C LEU A 213 -16.44 -5.29 23.65
N ALA A 214 -15.60 -6.33 23.66
CA ALA A 214 -15.91 -7.65 23.10
C ALA A 214 -16.36 -7.62 21.64
N LYS A 215 -15.86 -6.67 20.84
CA LYS A 215 -16.14 -6.55 19.41
C LYS A 215 -14.94 -7.05 18.60
N ARG A 216 -15.22 -7.79 17.53
CA ARG A 216 -14.16 -8.30 16.66
C ARG A 216 -13.68 -7.26 15.67
N LEU A 217 -12.42 -7.31 15.33
CA LEU A 217 -11.90 -6.66 14.13
C LEU A 217 -12.21 -7.52 12.90
N GLU A 218 -12.55 -6.89 11.80
CA GLU A 218 -12.95 -7.53 10.54
C GLU A 218 -11.99 -7.21 9.39
N ALA A 219 -11.43 -5.99 9.36
CA ALA A 219 -10.47 -5.54 8.36
C ALA A 219 -9.53 -4.47 8.95
N ILE A 220 -8.45 -4.21 8.22
CA ILE A 220 -7.44 -3.20 8.54
C ILE A 220 -6.95 -2.50 7.28
N GLN A 221 -6.61 -1.22 7.41
CA GLN A 221 -5.82 -0.44 6.45
C GLN A 221 -4.60 0.13 7.16
N ILE A 222 -3.44 0.09 6.49
CA ILE A 222 -2.16 0.60 7.02
C ILE A 222 -1.48 1.39 5.91
N VAL A 223 -0.94 2.57 6.22
CA VAL A 223 -0.22 3.41 5.26
C VAL A 223 0.93 4.14 5.93
N LEU A 224 2.03 4.29 5.21
CA LEU A 224 3.13 5.16 5.56
C LEU A 224 2.92 6.53 4.90
N VAL A 225 3.01 7.57 5.68
CA VAL A 225 2.96 8.97 5.24
C VAL A 225 4.31 9.60 5.57
N GLU A 226 4.83 10.47 4.73
CA GLU A 226 6.05 11.20 5.04
C GLU A 226 5.94 11.90 6.39
N LYS A 227 7.04 11.98 7.12
CA LYS A 227 7.09 12.53 8.48
C LYS A 227 6.40 13.89 8.57
N GLY A 228 5.43 14.00 9.46
CA GLY A 228 4.64 15.22 9.64
C GLY A 228 3.56 15.45 8.59
N GLY A 229 3.40 14.56 7.63
CA GLY A 229 2.33 14.65 6.62
C GLY A 229 0.94 14.44 7.19
N ALA A 230 -0.08 14.89 6.45
CA ALA A 230 -1.47 14.81 6.88
C ALA A 230 -1.96 13.37 7.01
N ALA A 231 -2.80 13.11 8.02
CA ALA A 231 -3.48 11.83 8.16
C ALA A 231 -4.35 11.52 6.93
N PRO A 232 -4.51 10.24 6.54
CA PRO A 232 -5.32 9.85 5.38
C PRO A 232 -6.83 10.10 5.54
N GLY A 233 -7.26 10.54 6.70
CA GLY A 233 -8.66 10.84 7.03
C GLY A 233 -8.84 11.17 8.50
N SER A 234 -10.08 11.12 8.99
CA SER A 234 -10.38 11.44 10.39
C SER A 234 -9.57 10.60 11.37
N THR A 235 -9.01 11.26 12.38
CA THR A 235 -8.28 10.64 13.49
C THR A 235 -9.11 10.57 14.76
N ASN A 236 -10.41 10.84 14.70
CA ASN A 236 -11.31 10.71 15.85
C ASN A 236 -11.81 9.26 15.98
N ASN A 237 -12.05 8.81 17.21
CA ASN A 237 -12.67 7.51 17.51
C ASN A 237 -11.91 6.31 16.87
N PHE A 238 -10.59 6.25 17.03
CA PHE A 238 -9.79 5.12 16.56
C PHE A 238 -9.67 3.98 17.59
N PHE A 239 -10.19 4.22 18.82
CA PHE A 239 -10.16 3.27 19.94
C PHE A 239 -11.38 3.41 20.84
#